data_c47822f2b2052f074cd6f7bf15312f02
#
_entry.id   c47822f2b2052f074cd6f7bf15312f02
#
_cell.length_a   1.000
_cell.length_b   1.000
_cell.length_c   1.000
_cell.angle_alpha   90.00
_cell.angle_beta   90.00
_cell.angle_gamma   90.00
#
_symmetry.space_group_name_H-M   'P 1'
#
loop_
_entity.id
_entity.type
_entity.pdbx_description
1 polymer ?
#
loop_
_entity_poly.entity_id
_entity_poly.type
_entity_poly.pdbx_seq_one_letter_code
_entity_poly.pdbx_strand_id
1 'polypeptide(L)'
;MNRVRRQFLQSTAVAALLAGSGGWAYAGAYTDFFRAVNIDDVGAVRSLLAQGFDPNAVDSKGNSALYLALRYNSLKVAKVLIDDPHIHLNYLNPSDENALMIACLQGDLGIVKLMVEKGAEINKPGWTPLSYAATRGRTEVVKYLLEHSAYIDAAAPNGSTPLMMAAYFGYDSTVKLLLEEGADPKLKNAMGYTALTLATQMNHKDIANMIAKALGKDRPQGSW
;
A
#
# COMPACT_ATOMS: atom_id res chain seq x y z
N MET A 1 -7.23 -15.49 -20.35
CA MET A 1 -8.12 -15.69 -19.19
C MET A 1 -7.32 -15.26 -17.95
N ASN A 2 -7.64 -14.06 -17.39
CA ASN A 2 -6.83 -13.33 -16.43
C ASN A 2 -6.59 -14.11 -15.11
N ARG A 3 -5.36 -14.01 -14.55
CA ARG A 3 -4.96 -14.57 -13.24
C ARG A 3 -5.98 -14.26 -12.12
N VAL A 4 -6.56 -13.07 -12.12
CA VAL A 4 -7.60 -12.62 -11.18
C VAL A 4 -8.86 -13.50 -11.24
N ARG A 5 -9.29 -13.93 -12.43
CA ARG A 5 -10.44 -14.84 -12.57
C ARG A 5 -10.17 -16.26 -12.02
N ARG A 6 -8.92 -16.72 -12.05
CA ARG A 6 -8.56 -18.01 -11.45
C ARG A 6 -8.55 -17.99 -9.92
N GLN A 7 -8.13 -16.90 -9.32
CA GLN A 7 -8.18 -16.74 -7.85
C GLN A 7 -9.62 -16.57 -7.35
N PHE A 8 -10.47 -15.86 -8.09
CA PHE A 8 -11.89 -15.73 -7.76
C PHE A 8 -12.65 -17.06 -7.84
N LEU A 9 -12.28 -17.94 -8.76
CA LEU A 9 -12.90 -19.28 -8.90
C LEU A 9 -12.42 -20.25 -7.82
N GLN A 10 -11.25 -20.07 -7.22
CA GLN A 10 -10.76 -20.90 -6.12
C GLN A 10 -11.42 -20.51 -4.78
N SER A 11 -11.71 -19.23 -4.54
CA SER A 11 -12.42 -18.77 -3.34
C SER A 11 -13.92 -19.08 -3.37
N THR A 12 -14.54 -19.12 -4.55
CA THR A 12 -15.97 -19.53 -4.69
C THR A 12 -16.17 -21.04 -4.63
N ALA A 13 -15.13 -21.86 -4.91
CA ALA A 13 -15.23 -23.32 -4.82
C ALA A 13 -15.30 -23.84 -3.38
N VAL A 14 -14.75 -23.12 -2.40
CA VAL A 14 -14.87 -23.46 -0.98
C VAL A 14 -16.27 -23.16 -0.45
N ALA A 15 -16.98 -22.17 -0.99
CA ALA A 15 -18.35 -21.84 -0.61
C ALA A 15 -19.39 -22.86 -1.09
N ALA A 16 -19.09 -23.70 -2.07
CA ALA A 16 -20.05 -24.64 -2.67
C ALA A 16 -20.10 -26.03 -2.01
N LEU A 17 -19.19 -26.36 -1.07
CA LEU A 17 -19.09 -27.69 -0.46
C LEU A 17 -19.79 -27.85 0.90
N LEU A 18 -20.49 -26.82 1.40
CA LEU A 18 -21.20 -26.85 2.69
C LEU A 18 -22.72 -26.64 2.56
N ALA A 19 -23.35 -27.28 1.57
CA ALA A 19 -24.79 -27.34 1.46
C ALA A 19 -25.41 -28.43 2.36
N GLY A 20 -25.09 -28.36 3.66
CA GLY A 20 -25.76 -29.11 4.71
C GLY A 20 -25.58 -28.34 6.00
N SER A 21 -26.61 -28.14 6.82
CA SER A 21 -26.71 -27.49 8.13
C SER A 21 -25.62 -26.51 8.62
N GLY A 22 -24.45 -26.48 8.00
CA GLY A 22 -23.33 -25.58 8.28
C GLY A 22 -23.40 -24.22 7.57
N GLY A 23 -24.22 -24.02 6.56
CA GLY A 23 -24.23 -22.79 5.76
C GLY A 23 -24.63 -21.54 6.55
N TRP A 24 -25.55 -21.67 7.47
CA TRP A 24 -25.97 -20.58 8.36
C TRP A 24 -24.92 -20.26 9.43
N ALA A 25 -24.24 -21.27 9.97
CA ALA A 25 -23.15 -21.07 10.92
C ALA A 25 -21.96 -20.38 10.27
N TYR A 26 -21.63 -20.73 9.02
CA TYR A 26 -20.58 -20.07 8.25
C TYR A 26 -20.92 -18.63 7.90
N ALA A 27 -22.15 -18.33 7.48
CA ALA A 27 -22.59 -16.97 7.19
C ALA A 27 -22.55 -16.07 8.43
N GLY A 28 -22.91 -16.61 9.60
CA GLY A 28 -22.78 -15.92 10.87
C GLY A 28 -21.33 -15.64 11.23
N ALA A 29 -20.47 -16.66 11.16
CA ALA A 29 -19.04 -16.54 11.42
C ALA A 29 -18.34 -15.52 10.49
N TYR A 30 -18.72 -15.49 9.20
CA TYR A 30 -18.22 -14.51 8.23
C TYR A 30 -18.57 -13.08 8.66
N THR A 31 -19.83 -12.82 9.00
CA THR A 31 -20.27 -11.50 9.45
C THR A 31 -19.57 -11.08 10.76
N ASP A 32 -19.46 -12.01 11.70
CA ASP A 32 -18.80 -11.79 12.99
C ASP A 32 -17.31 -11.52 12.81
N PHE A 33 -16.64 -12.24 11.90
CA PHE A 33 -15.23 -12.04 11.60
C PHE A 33 -14.95 -10.63 11.07
N PHE A 34 -15.67 -10.18 10.02
CA PHE A 34 -15.46 -8.84 9.48
C PHE A 34 -15.91 -7.73 10.44
N ARG A 35 -16.92 -7.97 11.25
CA ARG A 35 -17.27 -7.05 12.34
C ARG A 35 -16.12 -6.93 13.33
N ALA A 36 -15.56 -8.05 13.81
CA ALA A 36 -14.44 -8.07 14.74
C ALA A 36 -13.18 -7.39 14.12
N VAL A 37 -12.90 -7.62 12.83
CA VAL A 37 -11.84 -6.92 12.10
C VAL A 37 -12.04 -5.40 12.14
N ASN A 38 -13.26 -4.94 11.91
CA ASN A 38 -13.55 -3.50 11.81
C ASN A 38 -13.47 -2.77 13.18
N ILE A 39 -13.73 -3.46 14.28
CA ILE A 39 -13.73 -2.85 15.62
C ILE A 39 -12.50 -3.20 16.46
N ASP A 40 -11.46 -3.78 15.84
CA ASP A 40 -10.21 -4.20 16.48
C ASP A 40 -10.40 -5.25 17.60
N ASP A 41 -11.41 -6.14 17.50
CA ASP A 41 -11.68 -7.21 18.46
C ASP A 41 -10.77 -8.43 18.24
N VAL A 42 -9.61 -8.38 18.86
CA VAL A 42 -8.60 -9.47 18.83
C VAL A 42 -9.14 -10.78 19.38
N GLY A 43 -9.99 -10.72 20.42
CA GLY A 43 -10.52 -11.92 21.06
C GLY A 43 -11.42 -12.72 20.12
N ALA A 44 -12.34 -12.03 19.46
CA ALA A 44 -13.24 -12.64 18.49
C ALA A 44 -12.48 -13.17 17.26
N VAL A 45 -11.52 -12.39 16.71
CA VAL A 45 -10.69 -12.83 15.57
C VAL A 45 -9.90 -14.09 15.92
N ARG A 46 -9.18 -14.12 17.04
CA ARG A 46 -8.41 -15.30 17.46
C ARG A 46 -9.30 -16.53 17.68
N SER A 47 -10.49 -16.34 18.27
CA SER A 47 -11.44 -17.44 18.47
C SER A 47 -11.90 -18.03 17.16
N LEU A 48 -12.22 -17.20 16.16
CA LEU A 48 -12.65 -17.66 14.83
C LEU A 48 -11.51 -18.35 14.07
N LEU A 49 -10.30 -17.81 14.09
CA LEU A 49 -9.12 -18.44 13.47
C LEU A 49 -8.83 -19.82 14.13
N ALA A 50 -8.93 -19.93 15.46
CA ALA A 50 -8.74 -21.20 16.17
C ALA A 50 -9.82 -22.24 15.82
N GLN A 51 -11.01 -21.81 15.37
CA GLN A 51 -12.08 -22.66 14.87
C GLN A 51 -11.90 -23.01 13.36
N GLY A 52 -10.80 -22.59 12.74
CA GLY A 52 -10.49 -22.88 11.33
C GLY A 52 -11.08 -21.88 10.34
N PHE A 53 -11.49 -20.67 10.79
CA PHE A 53 -11.89 -19.61 9.86
C PHE A 53 -10.67 -19.15 9.05
N ASP A 54 -10.86 -18.93 7.74
CA ASP A 54 -9.77 -18.54 6.82
C ASP A 54 -9.29 -17.11 7.10
N PRO A 55 -8.02 -16.88 7.49
CA PRO A 55 -7.45 -15.54 7.69
C PRO A 55 -7.42 -14.71 6.39
N ASN A 56 -7.51 -15.37 5.23
CA ASN A 56 -7.51 -14.75 3.89
C ASN A 56 -8.92 -14.43 3.37
N ALA A 57 -9.95 -14.56 4.21
CA ALA A 57 -11.31 -14.20 3.83
C ALA A 57 -11.36 -12.78 3.26
N VAL A 58 -12.19 -12.60 2.22
CA VAL A 58 -12.41 -11.31 1.57
C VAL A 58 -13.85 -10.85 1.76
N ASP A 59 -14.06 -9.54 1.88
CA ASP A 59 -15.40 -8.97 1.95
C ASP A 59 -16.14 -9.05 0.59
N SER A 60 -17.39 -8.62 0.55
CA SER A 60 -18.21 -8.60 -0.67
C SER A 60 -17.64 -7.72 -1.79
N LYS A 61 -16.67 -6.85 -1.48
CA LYS A 61 -15.96 -5.98 -2.42
C LYS A 61 -14.61 -6.57 -2.84
N GLY A 62 -14.22 -7.74 -2.33
CA GLY A 62 -12.96 -8.39 -2.61
C GLY A 62 -11.77 -7.81 -1.82
N ASN A 63 -12.00 -7.12 -0.71
CA ASN A 63 -10.93 -6.67 0.17
C ASN A 63 -10.60 -7.75 1.20
N SER A 64 -9.31 -8.07 1.39
CA SER A 64 -8.90 -9.02 2.44
C SER A 64 -9.12 -8.45 3.84
N ALA A 65 -9.28 -9.35 4.82
CA ALA A 65 -9.41 -8.97 6.22
C ALA A 65 -8.23 -8.11 6.70
N LEU A 66 -7.00 -8.44 6.29
CA LEU A 66 -5.80 -7.66 6.63
C LEU A 66 -5.84 -6.25 6.02
N TYR A 67 -6.25 -6.12 4.73
CA TYR A 67 -6.44 -4.82 4.10
C TYR A 67 -7.45 -3.96 4.88
N LEU A 68 -8.58 -4.54 5.28
CA LEU A 68 -9.63 -3.84 6.02
C LEU A 68 -9.17 -3.47 7.44
N ALA A 69 -8.48 -4.37 8.14
CA ALA A 69 -7.92 -4.08 9.45
C ALA A 69 -7.02 -2.83 9.41
N LEU A 70 -6.13 -2.75 8.41
CA LEU A 70 -5.26 -1.58 8.23
C LEU A 70 -6.05 -0.34 7.82
N ARG A 71 -7.01 -0.47 6.91
CA ARG A 71 -7.85 0.64 6.46
C ARG A 71 -8.66 1.29 7.60
N TYR A 72 -9.15 0.48 8.54
CA TYR A 72 -9.93 0.93 9.71
C TYR A 72 -9.07 1.19 10.94
N ASN A 73 -7.74 1.12 10.81
CA ASN A 73 -6.78 1.32 11.91
C ASN A 73 -6.95 0.30 13.06
N SER A 74 -7.40 -0.91 12.74
CA SER A 74 -7.54 -2.05 13.66
C SER A 74 -6.18 -2.76 13.81
N LEU A 75 -5.22 -2.06 14.43
CA LEU A 75 -3.81 -2.47 14.42
C LEU A 75 -3.51 -3.72 15.22
N LYS A 76 -4.28 -4.01 16.26
CA LYS A 76 -4.10 -5.24 17.06
C LYS A 76 -4.55 -6.46 16.27
N VAL A 77 -5.69 -6.36 15.58
CA VAL A 77 -6.18 -7.40 14.66
C VAL A 77 -5.24 -7.55 13.48
N ALA A 78 -4.74 -6.45 12.89
CA ALA A 78 -3.77 -6.51 11.81
C ALA A 78 -2.52 -7.32 12.21
N LYS A 79 -1.97 -7.12 13.42
CA LYS A 79 -0.83 -7.91 13.93
C LYS A 79 -1.17 -9.40 14.06
N VAL A 80 -2.36 -9.73 14.59
CA VAL A 80 -2.80 -11.13 14.68
C VAL A 80 -2.86 -11.78 13.31
N LEU A 81 -3.40 -11.08 12.30
CA LEU A 81 -3.49 -11.59 10.93
C LEU A 81 -2.12 -11.72 10.27
N ILE A 82 -1.22 -10.73 10.46
CA ILE A 82 0.15 -10.76 9.91
C ILE A 82 0.96 -11.92 10.52
N ASP A 83 0.71 -12.27 11.78
CA ASP A 83 1.40 -13.36 12.46
C ASP A 83 0.82 -14.75 12.13
N ASP A 84 -0.33 -14.84 11.47
CA ASP A 84 -0.89 -16.11 11.04
C ASP A 84 -0.02 -16.73 9.92
N PRO A 85 0.42 -17.99 10.06
CA PRO A 85 1.33 -18.62 9.09
C PRO A 85 0.68 -18.85 7.71
N HIS A 86 -0.63 -18.78 7.60
CA HIS A 86 -1.37 -18.99 6.35
C HIS A 86 -1.76 -17.68 5.67
N ILE A 87 -1.36 -16.51 6.22
CA ILE A 87 -1.75 -15.20 5.67
C ILE A 87 -1.15 -14.95 4.28
N HIS A 88 -1.94 -14.44 3.37
CA HIS A 88 -1.49 -14.00 2.05
C HIS A 88 -1.24 -12.47 2.06
N LEU A 89 -0.03 -12.07 2.45
CA LEU A 89 0.36 -10.66 2.58
C LEU A 89 0.24 -9.87 1.26
N ASN A 90 0.44 -10.54 0.13
CA ASN A 90 0.50 -9.92 -1.19
C ASN A 90 -0.80 -10.02 -1.99
N TYR A 91 -1.93 -10.36 -1.32
CA TYR A 91 -3.23 -10.38 -1.96
C TYR A 91 -3.60 -8.99 -2.51
N LEU A 92 -4.01 -8.94 -3.77
CA LEU A 92 -4.49 -7.73 -4.45
C LEU A 92 -6.02 -7.72 -4.50
N ASN A 93 -6.64 -6.66 -4.05
CA ASN A 93 -8.08 -6.44 -4.21
C ASN A 93 -8.41 -6.07 -5.68
N PRO A 94 -9.70 -5.95 -6.05
CA PRO A 94 -10.11 -5.57 -7.41
C PRO A 94 -9.61 -4.19 -7.89
N SER A 95 -9.17 -3.33 -6.96
CA SER A 95 -8.55 -2.03 -7.26
C SER A 95 -7.03 -2.11 -7.40
N ASP A 96 -6.45 -3.32 -7.45
CA ASP A 96 -5.00 -3.56 -7.52
C ASP A 96 -4.23 -3.04 -6.29
N GLU A 97 -4.90 -2.97 -5.13
CA GLU A 97 -4.30 -2.57 -3.85
C GLU A 97 -4.05 -3.78 -2.95
N ASN A 98 -2.96 -3.75 -2.19
CA ASN A 98 -2.66 -4.72 -1.13
C ASN A 98 -2.62 -4.07 0.26
N ALA A 99 -2.50 -4.91 1.27
CA ALA A 99 -2.46 -4.47 2.66
C ALA A 99 -1.24 -3.58 2.97
N LEU A 100 -0.06 -3.87 2.40
CA LEU A 100 1.14 -3.06 2.62
C LEU A 100 0.98 -1.63 2.10
N MET A 101 0.30 -1.43 0.96
CA MET A 101 0.00 -0.08 0.45
C MET A 101 -0.81 0.75 1.45
N ILE A 102 -1.79 0.13 2.11
CA ILE A 102 -2.60 0.80 3.14
C ILE A 102 -1.78 1.10 4.40
N ALA A 103 -0.93 0.16 4.85
CA ALA A 103 -0.02 0.42 5.97
C ALA A 103 0.91 1.61 5.68
N CYS A 104 1.44 1.69 4.47
CA CYS A 104 2.29 2.80 4.01
C CYS A 104 1.53 4.13 3.95
N LEU A 105 0.28 4.11 3.46
CA LEU A 105 -0.60 5.29 3.43
C LEU A 105 -0.88 5.84 4.84
N GLN A 106 -1.18 4.92 5.79
CA GLN A 106 -1.44 5.28 7.19
C GLN A 106 -0.17 5.78 7.90
N GLY A 107 1.01 5.28 7.50
CA GLY A 107 2.29 5.69 8.05
C GLY A 107 2.68 4.94 9.34
N ASP A 108 2.06 3.79 9.62
CA ASP A 108 2.47 2.95 10.74
C ASP A 108 3.75 2.18 10.39
N LEU A 109 4.89 2.79 10.70
CA LEU A 109 6.20 2.21 10.43
C LEU A 109 6.38 0.83 11.11
N GLY A 110 5.78 0.61 12.29
CA GLY A 110 5.87 -0.67 13.00
C GLY A 110 5.18 -1.79 12.22
N ILE A 111 3.99 -1.54 11.70
CA ILE A 111 3.28 -2.49 10.83
C ILE A 111 4.00 -2.70 9.50
N VAL A 112 4.49 -1.62 8.87
CA VAL A 112 5.23 -1.73 7.61
C VAL A 112 6.46 -2.61 7.79
N LYS A 113 7.25 -2.41 8.84
CA LYS A 113 8.42 -3.24 9.17
C LYS A 113 8.01 -4.70 9.35
N LEU A 114 7.03 -4.97 10.20
CA LEU A 114 6.54 -6.32 10.46
C LEU A 114 6.10 -7.02 9.16
N MET A 115 5.35 -6.34 8.28
CA MET A 115 4.91 -6.92 7.01
C MET A 115 6.09 -7.23 6.07
N VAL A 116 7.06 -6.32 5.96
CA VAL A 116 8.25 -6.52 5.10
C VAL A 116 9.10 -7.68 5.64
N GLU A 117 9.33 -7.75 6.95
CA GLU A 117 10.04 -8.86 7.61
C GLU A 117 9.35 -10.21 7.38
N LYS A 118 8.03 -10.23 7.27
CA LYS A 118 7.22 -11.43 6.96
C LYS A 118 7.10 -11.72 5.45
N GLY A 119 7.75 -10.95 4.58
CA GLY A 119 7.82 -11.19 3.13
C GLY A 119 6.76 -10.46 2.29
N ALA A 120 6.21 -9.36 2.79
CA ALA A 120 5.38 -8.51 1.95
C ALA A 120 6.20 -7.88 0.82
N GLU A 121 5.66 -7.90 -0.40
CA GLU A 121 6.32 -7.37 -1.59
C GLU A 121 6.30 -5.84 -1.59
N ILE A 122 7.50 -5.24 -1.60
CA ILE A 122 7.70 -3.78 -1.63
C ILE A 122 7.47 -3.24 -3.04
N ASN A 123 7.85 -4.02 -4.06
CA ASN A 123 7.78 -3.61 -5.45
C ASN A 123 6.70 -4.40 -6.20
N LYS A 124 5.84 -3.70 -6.93
CA LYS A 124 4.87 -4.28 -7.85
C LYS A 124 4.62 -3.32 -9.02
N PRO A 125 4.17 -3.79 -10.18
CA PRO A 125 3.71 -2.90 -11.26
C PRO A 125 2.54 -2.02 -10.83
N GLY A 126 2.46 -0.83 -11.40
CA GLY A 126 1.40 0.13 -11.11
C GLY A 126 1.63 0.92 -9.81
N TRP A 127 0.57 1.16 -9.04
CA TRP A 127 0.70 1.82 -7.74
C TRP A 127 1.52 0.96 -6.76
N THR A 128 2.47 1.59 -6.07
CA THR A 128 3.40 0.91 -5.16
C THR A 128 3.23 1.37 -3.71
N PRO A 129 3.67 0.58 -2.71
CA PRO A 129 3.76 1.03 -1.32
C PRO A 129 4.49 2.37 -1.16
N LEU A 130 5.59 2.58 -1.92
CA LEU A 130 6.34 3.83 -1.91
C LEU A 130 5.50 5.01 -2.41
N SER A 131 4.74 4.84 -3.49
CA SER A 131 3.82 5.87 -4.00
C SER A 131 2.76 6.24 -2.98
N TYR A 132 2.20 5.25 -2.25
CA TYR A 132 1.20 5.47 -1.21
C TYR A 132 1.78 6.23 -0.01
N ALA A 133 2.99 5.88 0.44
CA ALA A 133 3.70 6.60 1.49
C ALA A 133 3.97 8.06 1.08
N ALA A 134 4.47 8.28 -0.14
CA ALA A 134 4.77 9.61 -0.68
C ALA A 134 3.50 10.48 -0.82
N THR A 135 2.36 9.89 -1.23
CA THR A 135 1.06 10.58 -1.35
C THR A 135 0.56 11.18 -0.02
N ARG A 136 1.04 10.68 1.11
CA ARG A 136 0.67 11.15 2.46
C ARG A 136 1.84 11.70 3.25
N GLY A 137 2.99 11.92 2.61
CA GLY A 137 4.16 12.50 3.26
C GLY A 137 4.71 11.65 4.42
N ARG A 138 4.62 10.32 4.32
CA ARG A 138 5.10 9.40 5.35
C ARG A 138 6.59 9.20 5.25
N THR A 139 7.36 10.25 5.53
CA THR A 139 8.80 10.35 5.26
C THR A 139 9.60 9.17 5.86
N GLU A 140 9.31 8.77 7.10
CA GLU A 140 9.99 7.64 7.74
C GLU A 140 9.68 6.29 7.06
N VAL A 141 8.44 6.12 6.57
CA VAL A 141 8.07 4.94 5.78
C VAL A 141 8.74 4.97 4.41
N VAL A 142 8.78 6.13 3.74
CA VAL A 142 9.50 6.32 2.47
C VAL A 142 10.97 5.93 2.64
N LYS A 143 11.64 6.46 3.68
CA LYS A 143 13.03 6.14 3.99
C LYS A 143 13.22 4.63 4.17
N TYR A 144 12.42 4.00 5.02
CA TYR A 144 12.49 2.56 5.26
C TYR A 144 12.31 1.72 3.99
N LEU A 145 11.34 2.08 3.15
CA LEU A 145 11.11 1.36 1.89
C LEU A 145 12.29 1.50 0.92
N LEU A 146 12.91 2.67 0.83
CA LEU A 146 14.10 2.90 0.00
C LEU A 146 15.30 2.09 0.50
N GLU A 147 15.53 2.06 1.81
CA GLU A 147 16.55 1.22 2.47
C GLU A 147 16.33 -0.30 2.18
N HIS A 148 15.09 -0.70 1.83
CA HIS A 148 14.70 -2.07 1.48
C HIS A 148 14.46 -2.23 -0.03
N SER A 149 15.14 -1.47 -0.87
CA SER A 149 15.17 -1.59 -2.33
C SER A 149 13.83 -1.28 -3.02
N ALA A 150 13.01 -0.39 -2.46
CA ALA A 150 11.89 0.16 -3.21
C ALA A 150 12.38 0.92 -4.45
N TYR A 151 11.75 0.72 -5.59
CA TYR A 151 12.08 1.46 -6.81
C TYR A 151 11.65 2.92 -6.67
N ILE A 152 12.65 3.81 -6.50
CA ILE A 152 12.43 5.22 -6.16
C ILE A 152 11.57 5.96 -7.19
N ASP A 153 11.73 5.65 -8.48
CA ASP A 153 11.00 6.25 -9.59
C ASP A 153 9.89 5.34 -10.16
N ALA A 154 9.40 4.38 -9.35
CA ALA A 154 8.31 3.50 -9.76
C ALA A 154 7.09 4.31 -10.24
N ALA A 155 6.77 4.19 -11.53
CA ALA A 155 5.68 4.92 -12.14
C ALA A 155 4.33 4.24 -11.88
N ALA A 156 3.37 4.99 -11.38
CA ALA A 156 1.97 4.60 -11.32
C ALA A 156 1.36 4.45 -12.74
N PRO A 157 0.15 3.88 -12.91
CA PRO A 157 -0.46 3.72 -14.23
C PRO A 157 -0.62 5.02 -15.04
N ASN A 158 -0.71 6.16 -14.36
CA ASN A 158 -0.75 7.49 -14.99
C ASN A 158 0.66 8.10 -15.19
N GLY A 159 1.72 7.33 -14.99
CA GLY A 159 3.11 7.78 -15.11
C GLY A 159 3.62 8.62 -13.94
N SER A 160 2.82 8.85 -12.89
CA SER A 160 3.27 9.64 -11.74
C SER A 160 4.25 8.86 -10.87
N THR A 161 5.38 9.50 -10.51
CA THR A 161 6.40 8.95 -9.61
C THR A 161 6.12 9.33 -8.14
N PRO A 162 6.74 8.67 -7.15
CA PRO A 162 6.65 9.06 -5.74
C PRO A 162 7.04 10.53 -5.50
N LEU A 163 8.08 11.03 -6.19
CA LEU A 163 8.47 12.44 -6.13
C LEU A 163 7.36 13.39 -6.61
N MET A 164 6.69 13.04 -7.71
CA MET A 164 5.55 13.80 -8.21
C MET A 164 4.39 13.83 -7.22
N MET A 165 4.10 12.70 -6.57
CA MET A 165 3.04 12.61 -5.56
C MET A 165 3.35 13.48 -4.34
N ALA A 166 4.57 13.38 -3.80
CA ALA A 166 4.99 14.21 -2.66
C ALA A 166 4.96 15.71 -3.00
N ALA A 167 5.40 16.07 -4.21
CA ALA A 167 5.42 17.45 -4.69
C ALA A 167 4.01 18.02 -4.90
N TYR A 168 3.10 17.22 -5.45
CA TYR A 168 1.70 17.61 -5.68
C TYR A 168 0.96 17.89 -4.36
N PHE A 169 1.18 17.06 -3.35
CA PHE A 169 0.50 17.20 -2.05
C PHE A 169 1.23 18.10 -1.04
N GLY A 170 2.40 18.64 -1.38
CA GLY A 170 3.08 19.63 -0.54
C GLY A 170 3.90 19.04 0.63
N TYR A 171 4.52 17.88 0.46
CA TYR A 171 5.28 17.22 1.52
C TYR A 171 6.79 17.48 1.41
N ASP A 172 7.23 18.63 1.90
CA ASP A 172 8.61 19.13 1.80
C ASP A 172 9.66 18.12 2.25
N SER A 173 9.48 17.51 3.43
CA SER A 173 10.43 16.53 3.97
C SER A 173 10.55 15.30 3.09
N THR A 174 9.43 14.83 2.53
CA THR A 174 9.41 13.66 1.63
C THR A 174 10.04 14.00 0.29
N VAL A 175 9.77 15.18 -0.28
CA VAL A 175 10.40 15.67 -1.51
C VAL A 175 11.91 15.77 -1.31
N LYS A 176 12.35 16.38 -0.20
CA LYS A 176 13.77 16.50 0.13
C LYS A 176 14.45 15.14 0.19
N LEU A 177 13.87 14.20 0.94
CA LEU A 177 14.39 12.84 1.06
C LEU A 177 14.48 12.15 -0.32
N LEU A 178 13.41 12.16 -1.12
CA LEU A 178 13.41 11.52 -2.43
C LEU A 178 14.48 12.10 -3.36
N LEU A 179 14.69 13.42 -3.35
CA LEU A 179 15.76 14.06 -4.13
C LEU A 179 17.16 13.71 -3.61
N GLU A 180 17.34 13.59 -2.30
CA GLU A 180 18.62 13.18 -1.68
C GLU A 180 18.96 11.73 -1.99
N GLU A 181 17.95 10.86 -2.07
CA GLU A 181 18.07 9.43 -2.43
C GLU A 181 18.13 9.19 -3.96
N GLY A 182 18.10 10.25 -4.77
CA GLY A 182 18.36 10.16 -6.22
C GLY A 182 17.13 10.00 -7.11
N ALA A 183 15.93 10.37 -6.66
CA ALA A 183 14.75 10.42 -7.53
C ALA A 183 14.99 11.37 -8.72
N ASP A 184 14.61 10.96 -9.92
CA ASP A 184 14.78 11.79 -11.13
C ASP A 184 13.67 12.85 -11.24
N PRO A 185 14.00 14.15 -11.04
CA PRO A 185 13.03 15.23 -11.13
C PRO A 185 12.62 15.59 -12.56
N LYS A 186 13.26 14.98 -13.59
CA LYS A 186 12.99 15.25 -15.01
C LYS A 186 11.89 14.38 -15.57
N LEU A 187 11.53 13.30 -14.90
CA LEU A 187 10.48 12.39 -15.35
C LEU A 187 9.16 13.12 -15.51
N LYS A 188 8.37 12.64 -16.49
CA LYS A 188 7.06 13.20 -16.82
C LYS A 188 5.99 12.12 -16.70
N ASN A 189 4.86 12.50 -16.14
CA ASN A 189 3.67 11.63 -16.15
C ASN A 189 2.97 11.64 -17.51
N ALA A 190 1.89 10.88 -17.66
CA ALA A 190 1.13 10.76 -18.90
C ALA A 190 0.55 12.10 -19.43
N MET A 191 0.41 13.11 -18.57
CA MET A 191 -0.01 14.47 -18.95
C MET A 191 1.16 15.39 -19.29
N GLY A 192 2.40 14.88 -19.25
CA GLY A 192 3.61 15.66 -19.51
C GLY A 192 4.08 16.50 -18.32
N TYR A 193 3.48 16.35 -17.13
CA TYR A 193 3.86 17.09 -15.93
C TYR A 193 5.06 16.44 -15.23
N THR A 194 6.00 17.29 -14.80
CA THR A 194 7.09 16.93 -13.89
C THR A 194 6.71 17.22 -12.44
N ALA A 195 7.51 16.76 -11.48
CA ALA A 195 7.36 17.12 -10.07
C ALA A 195 7.40 18.66 -9.87
N LEU A 196 8.28 19.39 -10.61
CA LEU A 196 8.36 20.84 -10.58
C LEU A 196 7.06 21.50 -11.08
N THR A 197 6.51 21.01 -12.19
CA THR A 197 5.26 21.52 -12.75
C THR A 197 4.12 21.36 -11.74
N LEU A 198 4.01 20.19 -11.12
CA LEU A 198 2.97 19.89 -10.14
C LEU A 198 3.11 20.77 -8.88
N ALA A 199 4.31 20.91 -8.32
CA ALA A 199 4.56 21.80 -7.19
C ALA A 199 4.16 23.26 -7.50
N THR A 200 4.50 23.73 -8.70
CA THR A 200 4.16 25.09 -9.14
C THR A 200 2.66 25.30 -9.29
N GLN A 201 1.95 24.35 -9.92
CA GLN A 201 0.49 24.39 -10.08
C GLN A 201 -0.25 24.40 -8.74
N MET A 202 0.26 23.66 -7.76
CA MET A 202 -0.30 23.58 -6.41
C MET A 202 0.20 24.71 -5.48
N ASN A 203 1.00 25.65 -6.01
CA ASN A 203 1.57 26.79 -5.28
C ASN A 203 2.49 26.41 -4.11
N HIS A 204 3.13 25.24 -4.17
CA HIS A 204 4.15 24.76 -3.22
C HIS A 204 5.52 25.35 -3.57
N LYS A 205 5.73 26.65 -3.26
CA LYS A 205 6.89 27.44 -3.70
C LYS A 205 8.22 26.85 -3.21
N ASP A 206 8.29 26.41 -1.97
CA ASP A 206 9.52 25.87 -1.37
C ASP A 206 9.91 24.55 -2.02
N ILE A 207 8.95 23.68 -2.30
CA ILE A 207 9.14 22.44 -3.06
C ILE A 207 9.60 22.75 -4.49
N ALA A 208 8.94 23.70 -5.17
CA ALA A 208 9.33 24.09 -6.53
C ALA A 208 10.78 24.61 -6.56
N ASN A 209 11.19 25.42 -5.60
CA ASN A 209 12.56 25.91 -5.46
C ASN A 209 13.54 24.76 -5.18
N MET A 210 13.18 23.83 -4.33
CA MET A 210 13.99 22.65 -4.00
C MET A 210 14.25 21.78 -5.23
N ILE A 211 13.20 21.49 -6.00
CA ILE A 211 13.30 20.70 -7.24
C ILE A 211 14.09 21.46 -8.31
N ALA A 212 13.85 22.76 -8.50
CA ALA A 212 14.60 23.59 -9.43
C ALA A 212 16.10 23.63 -9.10
N LYS A 213 16.46 23.68 -7.82
CA LYS A 213 17.86 23.59 -7.36
C LYS A 213 18.48 22.22 -7.67
N ALA A 214 17.72 21.13 -7.50
CA ALA A 214 18.19 19.79 -7.88
C ALA A 214 18.45 19.69 -9.38
N LEU A 215 17.55 20.20 -10.21
CA LEU A 215 17.71 20.25 -11.67
C LEU A 215 18.91 21.12 -12.10
N GLY A 216 19.23 22.17 -11.34
CA GLY A 216 20.38 23.06 -11.62
C GLY A 216 21.74 22.43 -11.28
N LYS A 217 21.80 21.50 -10.33
CA LYS A 217 23.03 20.77 -9.97
C LYS A 217 23.52 19.83 -11.07
N ASP A 218 22.62 19.35 -11.93
CA ASP A 218 22.94 18.47 -13.07
C ASP A 218 23.50 19.21 -14.29
N ARG A 219 23.62 20.53 -14.25
CA ARG A 219 24.32 21.26 -15.32
C ARG A 219 25.82 21.04 -15.15
N PRO A 220 26.55 20.52 -16.16
CA PRO A 220 28.01 20.53 -16.14
C PRO A 220 28.48 21.96 -15.86
N GLN A 221 29.25 22.17 -14.79
CA GLN A 221 29.89 23.47 -14.59
C GLN A 221 30.86 23.68 -15.75
N GLY A 222 30.47 24.55 -16.68
CA GLY A 222 31.34 25.29 -17.56
C GLY A 222 32.31 24.50 -18.45
N SER A 223 31.95 24.36 -19.72
CA SER A 223 32.95 24.59 -20.75
C SER A 223 32.59 25.92 -21.43
N TRP A 224 33.36 26.93 -21.14
CA TRP A 224 33.47 28.15 -21.94
C TRP A 224 34.24 27.83 -23.20
#